data_35fdcc616d25eeb6a9e7a56ffb5efdc7
#
_entry.id   35fdcc616d25eeb6a9e7a56ffb5efdc7
#
_cell.length_a   1.000
_cell.length_b   1.000
_cell.length_c   1.000
_cell.angle_alpha   90.00
_cell.angle_beta   90.00
_cell.angle_gamma   90.00
#
_symmetry.space_group_name_H-M   'P 1'
#
loop_
_entity.id
_entity.type
_entity.pdbx_description
1 polymer ?
#
loop_
_entity_poly.entity_id
_entity_poly.type
_entity_poly.pdbx_seq_one_letter_code
_entity_poly.pdbx_strand_id
1 'polypeptide(L)'
;MTNRRNFIKAGLFSTMTAGLSHEAVAVSVKAPVKYDDAYDFVVIGAGNAGLSAAGYAAQAGLSVVVLEKMPTVGGSSAICGGSWAASGTQMQKDAGVKDSEEIFVEDMLKTGGHMNDPELVKAYVRETNREYEWLLKNG
;
A
#
# COMPACT_ATOMS: atom_id res chain seq x y z
N MET A 1 -25.39 4.79 11.61
CA MET A 1 -24.30 3.79 11.43
C MET A 1 -22.99 4.55 11.37
N THR A 2 -22.15 4.42 12.37
CA THR A 2 -20.85 5.11 12.46
C THR A 2 -19.88 4.45 11.50
N ASN A 3 -19.38 5.19 10.51
CA ASN A 3 -18.45 4.69 9.51
C ASN A 3 -17.11 4.38 10.21
N ARG A 4 -16.47 3.25 9.87
CA ARG A 4 -15.15 2.82 10.39
C ARG A 4 -14.08 3.93 10.37
N ARG A 5 -14.14 4.77 9.33
CA ARG A 5 -13.24 5.93 9.17
C ARG A 5 -13.43 7.01 10.25
N ASN A 6 -14.65 7.19 10.72
CA ASN A 6 -14.97 8.16 11.77
C ASN A 6 -14.61 7.62 13.15
N PHE A 7 -14.65 6.31 13.35
CA PHE A 7 -14.21 5.66 14.58
C PHE A 7 -12.69 5.84 14.80
N ILE A 8 -11.89 5.64 13.76
CA ILE A 8 -10.43 5.83 13.83
C ILE A 8 -10.08 7.31 14.06
N LYS A 9 -10.79 8.24 13.40
CA LYS A 9 -10.59 9.68 13.59
C LYS A 9 -10.99 10.14 14.99
N ALA A 10 -12.07 9.61 15.57
CA ALA A 10 -12.49 9.93 16.92
C ALA A 10 -11.51 9.41 17.99
N GLY A 11 -10.92 8.23 17.78
CA GLY A 11 -9.90 7.68 18.66
C GLY A 11 -8.59 8.48 18.66
N LEU A 12 -8.19 9.05 17.54
CA LEU A 12 -6.98 9.88 17.42
C LEU A 12 -7.19 11.31 17.97
N PHE A 13 -8.40 11.86 17.88
CA PHE A 13 -8.67 13.22 18.36
C PHE A 13 -8.90 13.31 19.88
N SER A 14 -9.37 12.22 20.52
CA SER A 14 -9.59 12.22 21.99
C SER A 14 -8.29 12.25 22.78
N THR A 15 -7.15 11.97 22.19
CA THR A 15 -5.86 12.02 22.89
C THR A 15 -5.17 13.38 22.80
N MET A 16 -5.67 14.32 21.96
CA MET A 16 -5.01 15.61 21.75
C MET A 16 -5.64 16.81 22.50
N THR A 17 -6.79 16.66 23.14
CA THR A 17 -7.49 17.81 23.77
C THR A 17 -7.66 17.71 25.29
N ALA A 18 -7.15 16.68 25.95
CA ALA A 18 -7.16 16.58 27.40
C ALA A 18 -5.78 16.89 27.99
N GLY A 19 -5.35 18.12 27.85
CA GLY A 19 -4.32 18.70 28.71
C GLY A 19 -4.91 19.02 30.07
N LEU A 20 -5.10 18.01 30.91
CA LEU A 20 -5.25 18.13 32.39
C LEU A 20 -5.17 16.70 32.97
N SER A 21 -4.06 16.43 33.64
CA SER A 21 -3.81 15.39 34.63
C SER A 21 -4.87 14.24 34.71
N HIS A 22 -4.92 13.42 33.66
CA HIS A 22 -5.38 12.06 33.84
C HIS A 22 -4.12 11.21 33.85
N GLU A 23 -3.82 10.63 35.02
CA GLU A 23 -2.91 9.51 35.10
C GLU A 23 -3.29 8.55 33.97
N ALA A 24 -2.40 8.38 33.03
CA ALA A 24 -2.53 7.34 32.04
C ALA A 24 -2.61 6.05 32.85
N VAL A 25 -3.81 5.49 32.97
CA VAL A 25 -3.97 4.13 33.46
C VAL A 25 -3.31 3.28 32.38
N ALA A 26 -2.01 3.09 32.54
CA ALA A 26 -1.31 2.05 31.84
C ALA A 26 -2.02 0.76 32.22
N VAL A 27 -2.87 0.26 31.33
CA VAL A 27 -3.37 -1.11 31.43
C VAL A 27 -2.13 -1.98 31.33
N SER A 28 -1.55 -2.27 32.48
CA SER A 28 -0.48 -3.24 32.59
C SER A 28 -1.08 -4.58 32.19
N VAL A 29 -0.88 -4.95 30.94
CA VAL A 29 -1.13 -6.33 30.48
C VAL A 29 -0.09 -7.19 31.17
N LYS A 30 -0.45 -7.62 32.40
CA LYS A 30 0.34 -8.52 33.21
C LYS A 30 0.18 -9.96 32.72
N ALA A 31 0.76 -10.30 31.61
CA ALA A 31 1.26 -11.66 31.35
C ALA A 31 2.37 -11.53 30.30
N PRO A 32 3.52 -12.16 30.45
CA PRO A 32 4.45 -12.27 29.36
C PRO A 32 3.75 -13.02 28.24
N VAL A 33 3.38 -12.32 27.17
CA VAL A 33 2.88 -12.97 25.97
C VAL A 33 4.05 -13.74 25.40
N LYS A 34 3.97 -15.06 25.41
CA LYS A 34 4.97 -15.90 24.76
C LYS A 34 4.66 -15.85 23.26
N TYR A 35 5.56 -15.26 22.51
CA TYR A 35 5.51 -15.28 21.05
C TYR A 35 6.26 -16.51 20.56
N ASP A 36 5.74 -17.15 19.51
CA ASP A 36 6.43 -18.27 18.87
C ASP A 36 7.60 -17.77 18.03
N ASP A 37 7.40 -16.64 17.36
CA ASP A 37 8.39 -15.99 16.49
C ASP A 37 8.33 -14.46 16.61
N ALA A 38 9.39 -13.79 16.15
CA ALA A 38 9.50 -12.35 16.07
C ALA A 38 10.12 -11.93 14.73
N TYR A 39 9.54 -10.90 14.10
CA TYR A 39 9.95 -10.36 12.80
C TYR A 39 10.01 -8.85 12.87
N ASP A 40 10.90 -8.23 12.07
CA ASP A 40 10.98 -6.77 11.97
C ASP A 40 9.76 -6.19 11.24
N PHE A 41 9.19 -6.95 10.30
CA PHE A 41 8.07 -6.50 9.47
C PHE A 41 7.03 -7.62 9.28
N VAL A 42 5.79 -7.33 9.67
CA VAL A 42 4.67 -8.27 9.55
C VAL A 42 3.66 -7.73 8.53
N VAL A 43 3.38 -8.48 7.49
CA VAL A 43 2.40 -8.17 6.46
C VAL A 43 1.17 -9.03 6.65
N ILE A 44 -0.01 -8.43 6.65
CA ILE A 44 -1.28 -9.13 6.74
C ILE A 44 -1.96 -9.09 5.38
N GLY A 45 -2.00 -10.24 4.72
CA GLY A 45 -2.54 -10.44 3.38
C GLY A 45 -1.45 -10.51 2.31
N ALA A 46 -1.46 -11.60 1.52
CA ALA A 46 -0.52 -11.87 0.44
C ALA A 46 -1.10 -11.50 -0.95
N GLY A 47 -1.84 -10.39 -1.04
CA GLY A 47 -2.19 -9.76 -2.31
C GLY A 47 -1.03 -8.92 -2.86
N ASN A 48 -1.23 -8.27 -4.01
CA ASN A 48 -0.17 -7.48 -4.66
C ASN A 48 0.48 -6.46 -3.72
N ALA A 49 -0.31 -5.64 -3.03
CA ALA A 49 0.21 -4.63 -2.11
C ALA A 49 1.02 -5.23 -0.95
N GLY A 50 0.55 -6.35 -0.38
CA GLY A 50 1.26 -7.02 0.70
C GLY A 50 2.57 -7.64 0.25
N LEU A 51 2.59 -8.30 -0.91
CA LEU A 51 3.78 -8.91 -1.48
C LEU A 51 4.81 -7.87 -1.91
N SER A 52 4.39 -6.75 -2.51
CA SER A 52 5.29 -5.63 -2.83
C SER A 52 5.92 -5.06 -1.56
N ALA A 53 5.12 -4.77 -0.53
CA ALA A 53 5.63 -4.27 0.74
C ALA A 53 6.63 -5.24 1.41
N ALA A 54 6.32 -6.55 1.37
CA ALA A 54 7.22 -7.58 1.87
C ALA A 54 8.54 -7.63 1.09
N GLY A 55 8.47 -7.53 -0.24
CA GLY A 55 9.64 -7.51 -1.12
C GLY A 55 10.57 -6.34 -0.83
N TYR A 56 10.02 -5.12 -0.72
CA TYR A 56 10.80 -3.94 -0.35
C TYR A 56 11.44 -4.06 1.04
N ALA A 57 10.70 -4.54 2.02
CA ALA A 57 11.22 -4.72 3.38
C ALA A 57 12.34 -5.78 3.41
N ALA A 58 12.18 -6.89 2.70
CA ALA A 58 13.20 -7.93 2.61
C ALA A 58 14.46 -7.43 1.89
N GLN A 59 14.32 -6.62 0.82
CA GLN A 59 15.48 -5.99 0.15
C GLN A 59 16.21 -4.98 1.04
N ALA A 60 15.50 -4.37 1.99
CA ALA A 60 16.11 -3.52 3.01
C ALA A 60 16.83 -4.32 4.12
N GLY A 61 16.84 -5.64 4.04
CA GLY A 61 17.51 -6.53 5.01
C GLY A 61 16.70 -6.85 6.26
N LEU A 62 15.40 -6.52 6.25
CA LEU A 62 14.51 -6.83 7.38
C LEU A 62 14.05 -8.30 7.34
N SER A 63 13.86 -8.88 8.51
CA SER A 63 13.15 -10.16 8.65
C SER A 63 11.66 -9.92 8.45
N VAL A 64 11.06 -10.64 7.49
CA VAL A 64 9.68 -10.39 7.06
C VAL A 64 8.85 -11.66 7.19
N VAL A 65 7.61 -11.52 7.69
CA VAL A 65 6.60 -12.57 7.61
C VAL A 65 5.35 -12.03 6.92
N VAL A 66 4.77 -12.84 6.04
CA VAL A 66 3.48 -12.55 5.40
C VAL A 66 2.46 -13.55 5.93
N LEU A 67 1.37 -13.04 6.50
CA LEU A 67 0.26 -13.83 7.01
C LEU A 67 -0.89 -13.77 6.02
N GLU A 68 -1.25 -14.92 5.43
CA GLU A 68 -2.34 -15.04 4.47
C GLU A 68 -3.43 -15.96 5.02
N LYS A 69 -4.67 -15.51 4.90
CA LYS A 69 -5.85 -16.27 5.35
C LYS A 69 -6.20 -17.43 4.42
N MET A 70 -5.96 -17.23 3.12
CA MET A 70 -6.29 -18.24 2.11
C MET A 70 -5.15 -19.25 1.95
N PRO A 71 -5.43 -20.46 1.45
CA PRO A 71 -4.39 -21.47 1.21
C PRO A 71 -3.46 -21.11 0.05
N THR A 72 -3.76 -20.06 -0.71
CA THR A 72 -2.98 -19.58 -1.85
C THR A 72 -2.69 -18.10 -1.72
N VAL A 73 -1.52 -17.68 -2.15
CA VAL A 73 -1.11 -16.26 -2.21
C VAL A 73 -1.64 -15.59 -3.47
N GLY A 74 -1.61 -14.24 -3.51
CA GLY A 74 -1.92 -13.43 -4.67
C GLY A 74 -3.27 -12.70 -4.58
N GLY A 75 -4.23 -13.21 -3.81
CA GLY A 75 -5.56 -12.59 -3.67
C GLY A 75 -6.23 -12.35 -5.02
N SER A 76 -6.93 -11.23 -5.18
CA SER A 76 -7.54 -10.83 -6.46
C SER A 76 -6.52 -10.58 -7.57
N SER A 77 -5.29 -10.26 -7.23
CA SER A 77 -4.23 -10.02 -8.22
C SER A 77 -3.81 -11.29 -8.96
N ALA A 78 -3.95 -12.47 -8.34
CA ALA A 78 -3.65 -13.75 -8.98
C ALA A 78 -4.61 -14.11 -10.13
N ILE A 79 -5.79 -13.50 -10.17
CA ILE A 79 -6.82 -13.73 -11.18
C ILE A 79 -7.02 -12.54 -12.12
N CYS A 80 -6.19 -11.50 -12.01
CA CYS A 80 -6.22 -10.36 -12.94
C CYS A 80 -5.59 -10.73 -14.28
N GLY A 81 -5.82 -9.91 -15.32
CA GLY A 81 -5.27 -10.13 -16.65
C GLY A 81 -3.75 -9.91 -16.78
N GLY A 82 -3.06 -9.52 -15.69
CA GLY A 82 -1.62 -9.28 -15.67
C GLY A 82 -1.17 -8.02 -16.39
N SER A 83 -2.08 -7.14 -16.79
CA SER A 83 -1.73 -5.87 -17.41
C SER A 83 -1.20 -4.88 -16.37
N TRP A 84 -0.10 -4.23 -16.72
CA TRP A 84 0.49 -3.16 -15.93
C TRP A 84 0.39 -1.83 -16.67
N ALA A 85 -0.20 -0.83 -16.04
CA ALA A 85 -0.31 0.51 -16.62
C ALA A 85 0.81 1.40 -16.10
N ALA A 86 1.67 1.84 -17.01
CA ALA A 86 2.78 2.76 -16.74
C ALA A 86 2.99 3.68 -17.93
N SER A 87 3.54 4.86 -17.73
CA SER A 87 3.77 5.87 -18.76
C SER A 87 5.25 6.18 -18.95
N GLY A 88 5.61 6.62 -20.16
CA GLY A 88 6.98 7.04 -20.47
C GLY A 88 8.03 5.95 -20.32
N THR A 89 7.64 4.68 -20.39
CA THR A 89 8.51 3.52 -20.23
C THR A 89 9.51 3.40 -21.38
N GLN A 90 10.59 2.66 -21.16
CA GLN A 90 11.56 2.39 -22.25
C GLN A 90 10.91 1.63 -23.41
N MET A 91 10.02 0.68 -23.13
CA MET A 91 9.28 -0.03 -24.18
C MET A 91 8.44 0.91 -25.06
N GLN A 92 7.78 1.90 -24.45
CA GLN A 92 7.02 2.91 -25.20
C GLN A 92 7.94 3.78 -26.06
N LYS A 93 9.08 4.20 -25.53
CA LYS A 93 10.08 4.99 -26.28
C LYS A 93 10.63 4.20 -27.47
N ASP A 94 10.97 2.94 -27.29
CA ASP A 94 11.49 2.06 -28.34
C ASP A 94 10.43 1.80 -29.42
N ALA A 95 9.15 1.77 -29.04
CA ALA A 95 8.02 1.66 -29.96
C ALA A 95 7.60 3.00 -30.58
N GLY A 96 8.28 4.11 -30.27
CA GLY A 96 7.94 5.45 -30.77
C GLY A 96 6.66 6.05 -30.20
N VAL A 97 6.14 5.48 -29.12
CA VAL A 97 4.96 6.00 -28.41
C VAL A 97 5.37 7.20 -27.57
N LYS A 98 4.70 8.33 -27.81
CA LYS A 98 4.87 9.54 -26.99
C LYS A 98 3.88 9.49 -25.83
N ASP A 99 4.39 9.32 -24.64
CA ASP A 99 3.62 9.26 -23.41
C ASP A 99 4.37 9.95 -22.26
N SER A 100 3.63 10.41 -21.27
CA SER A 100 4.17 11.06 -20.06
C SER A 100 3.24 10.84 -18.87
N GLU A 101 3.73 11.16 -17.67
CA GLU A 101 2.90 11.12 -16.47
C GLU A 101 1.69 12.06 -16.56
N GLU A 102 1.85 13.24 -17.17
CA GLU A 102 0.79 14.22 -17.36
C GLU A 102 -0.32 13.68 -18.28
N ILE A 103 0.07 13.05 -19.41
CA ILE A 103 -0.87 12.41 -20.34
C ILE A 103 -1.62 11.29 -19.63
N PHE A 104 -0.91 10.45 -18.89
CA PHE A 104 -1.51 9.34 -18.17
C PHE A 104 -2.49 9.82 -17.06
N VAL A 105 -2.14 10.88 -16.32
CA VAL A 105 -3.04 11.49 -15.33
C VAL A 105 -4.31 12.02 -16.02
N GLU A 106 -4.18 12.72 -17.14
CA GLU A 106 -5.32 13.26 -17.90
C GLU A 106 -6.24 12.13 -18.39
N ASP A 107 -5.67 11.08 -18.97
CA ASP A 107 -6.42 9.91 -19.45
C ASP A 107 -7.16 9.20 -18.31
N MET A 108 -6.53 9.03 -17.15
CA MET A 108 -7.19 8.45 -15.99
C MET A 108 -8.33 9.30 -15.47
N LEU A 109 -8.16 10.62 -15.38
CA LEU A 109 -9.21 11.54 -14.94
C LEU A 109 -10.38 11.53 -15.93
N LYS A 110 -10.10 11.58 -17.23
CA LYS A 110 -11.10 11.53 -18.29
C LYS A 110 -11.87 10.21 -18.29
N THR A 111 -11.17 9.08 -18.22
CA THR A 111 -11.78 7.74 -18.19
C THR A 111 -12.65 7.55 -16.94
N GLY A 112 -12.25 8.11 -15.82
CA GLY A 112 -13.01 8.12 -14.57
C GLY A 112 -14.15 9.15 -14.53
N GLY A 113 -14.42 9.85 -15.65
CA GLY A 113 -15.46 10.89 -15.73
C GLY A 113 -15.22 12.05 -14.77
N HIS A 114 -13.98 12.34 -14.44
CA HIS A 114 -13.54 13.35 -13.44
C HIS A 114 -14.14 13.15 -12.04
N MET A 115 -14.56 11.93 -11.71
CA MET A 115 -15.00 11.56 -10.35
C MET A 115 -13.85 11.10 -9.45
N ASN A 116 -12.68 10.88 -10.03
CA ASN A 116 -11.47 10.49 -9.31
C ASN A 116 -10.95 11.67 -8.47
N ASP A 117 -10.29 11.37 -7.37
CA ASP A 117 -9.46 12.35 -6.66
C ASP A 117 -8.17 12.61 -7.47
N PRO A 118 -7.94 13.84 -7.97
CA PRO A 118 -6.78 14.13 -8.82
C PRO A 118 -5.44 13.94 -8.12
N GLU A 119 -5.37 14.20 -6.82
CA GLU A 119 -4.12 14.02 -6.07
C GLU A 119 -3.79 12.54 -5.86
N LEU A 120 -4.81 11.71 -5.68
CA LEU A 120 -4.64 10.26 -5.62
C LEU A 120 -4.21 9.70 -6.98
N VAL A 121 -4.78 10.19 -8.08
CA VAL A 121 -4.38 9.79 -9.44
C VAL A 121 -2.93 10.14 -9.72
N LYS A 122 -2.49 11.35 -9.40
CA LYS A 122 -1.08 11.77 -9.56
C LYS A 122 -0.13 10.90 -8.72
N ALA A 123 -0.50 10.62 -7.47
CA ALA A 123 0.28 9.74 -6.61
C ALA A 123 0.39 8.33 -7.21
N TYR A 124 -0.72 7.78 -7.70
CA TYR A 124 -0.74 6.48 -8.36
C TYR A 124 0.18 6.44 -9.58
N VAL A 125 0.07 7.41 -10.50
CA VAL A 125 0.86 7.45 -11.73
C VAL A 125 2.36 7.49 -11.43
N ARG A 126 2.77 8.34 -10.50
CA ARG A 126 4.17 8.42 -10.07
C ARG A 126 4.69 7.09 -9.49
N GLU A 127 3.92 6.47 -8.61
CA GLU A 127 4.36 5.25 -7.94
C GLU A 127 4.25 4.01 -8.84
N THR A 128 3.29 3.94 -9.77
CA THR A 128 3.18 2.81 -10.71
C THR A 128 4.36 2.76 -11.68
N ASN A 129 4.87 3.91 -12.14
CA ASN A 129 6.06 3.97 -12.98
C ASN A 129 7.31 3.47 -12.21
N ARG A 130 7.43 3.90 -10.97
CA ARG A 130 8.51 3.48 -10.07
C ARG A 130 8.48 1.98 -9.78
N GLU A 131 7.29 1.45 -9.54
CA GLU A 131 7.09 0.01 -9.32
C GLU A 131 7.38 -0.81 -10.58
N TYR A 132 7.01 -0.31 -11.76
CA TYR A 132 7.33 -0.94 -13.03
C TYR A 132 8.85 -1.13 -13.20
N GLU A 133 9.64 -0.11 -12.96
CA GLU A 133 11.10 -0.20 -13.02
C GLU A 133 11.66 -1.16 -11.96
N TRP A 134 11.06 -1.19 -10.78
CA TRP A 134 11.45 -2.13 -9.72
C TRP A 134 11.17 -3.58 -10.14
N LEU A 135 10.01 -3.86 -10.72
CA LEU A 135 9.64 -5.19 -11.21
C LEU A 135 10.59 -5.66 -12.32
N LEU A 136 10.93 -4.82 -13.29
CA LEU A 136 11.89 -5.18 -14.35
C LEU A 136 13.27 -5.55 -13.79
N LYS A 137 13.64 -4.94 -12.68
CA LYS A 137 14.95 -5.19 -12.04
C LYS A 137 14.97 -6.45 -11.20
N ASN A 138 13.84 -6.87 -10.64
CA ASN A 138 13.78 -7.92 -9.63
C ASN A 138 13.04 -9.19 -10.09
N GLY A 139 12.47 -9.20 -11.27
CA GLY A 139 11.76 -10.31 -11.89
C GLY A 139 10.28 -10.25 -11.62
#